data_cd009cc561807d9926ef0c46fce17fcd
#
_entry.id   cd009cc561807d9926ef0c46fce17fcd
#
_cell.length_a   1.000
_cell.length_b   1.000
_cell.length_c   1.000
_cell.angle_alpha   90.00
_cell.angle_beta   90.00
_cell.angle_gamma   90.00
#
_symmetry.space_group_name_H-M   'P 1'
#
loop_
_entity.id
_entity.type
_entity.pdbx_description
1 polymer ?
#
loop_
_entity_poly.entity_id
_entity_poly.type
_entity_poly.pdbx_seq_one_letter_code
_entity_poly.pdbx_strand_id
1 'polypeptide(L)'
;MPINIDELIEKARENCAYTYANVELDRHAMRTDIQNRHPSTAYFFSTEPKRHMSSLMYKAFVEGRGVTASEAAEKLKISRQAANVILNETTEAGWTVKRGCGYMYSPEMGQMYKQAVSDMLLEVSTSLTKNMQKLITLREIASTHLSLTSDNRSSDTDVSEVKHG
;
A
#
# COMPACT_ATOMS: atom_id res chain seq x y z
N MET A 1 35.46 4.15 -20.03
CA MET A 1 34.66 2.97 -20.36
C MET A 1 33.27 3.45 -20.76
N PRO A 2 32.75 3.11 -21.93
CA PRO A 2 31.37 3.48 -22.30
C PRO A 2 30.39 2.82 -21.34
N ILE A 3 29.46 3.60 -20.82
CA ILE A 3 28.39 3.09 -19.94
C ILE A 3 27.41 2.35 -20.82
N ASN A 4 27.16 1.09 -20.48
CA ASN A 4 26.15 0.29 -21.16
C ASN A 4 24.77 0.69 -20.65
N ILE A 5 23.96 1.33 -21.50
CA ILE A 5 22.62 1.83 -21.16
C ILE A 5 21.70 0.67 -20.78
N ASP A 6 21.83 -0.49 -21.42
CA ASP A 6 21.02 -1.67 -21.14
C ASP A 6 21.31 -2.21 -19.73
N GLU A 7 22.56 -2.20 -19.32
CA GLU A 7 22.98 -2.57 -17.97
C GLU A 7 22.42 -1.61 -16.90
N LEU A 8 22.38 -0.31 -17.20
CA LEU A 8 21.77 0.70 -16.33
C LEU A 8 20.26 0.51 -16.19
N ILE A 9 19.58 0.22 -17.29
CA ILE A 9 18.13 -0.05 -17.28
C ILE A 9 17.83 -1.29 -16.46
N GLU A 10 18.60 -2.37 -16.64
CA GLU A 10 18.40 -3.61 -15.90
C GLU A 10 18.62 -3.42 -14.40
N LYS A 11 19.68 -2.72 -14.04
CA LYS A 11 19.95 -2.37 -12.63
C LYS A 11 18.86 -1.49 -12.00
N ALA A 12 18.26 -0.59 -12.80
CA ALA A 12 17.10 0.19 -12.34
C ALA A 12 15.86 -0.68 -12.10
N ARG A 13 15.60 -1.66 -12.97
CA ARG A 13 14.51 -2.64 -12.80
C ARG A 13 14.71 -3.51 -11.56
N GLU A 14 15.92 -4.03 -11.36
CA GLU A 14 16.27 -4.80 -10.16
C GLU A 14 16.05 -3.99 -8.88
N ASN A 15 16.48 -2.72 -8.86
CA ASN A 15 16.28 -1.83 -7.73
C ASN A 15 14.81 -1.53 -7.47
N CYS A 16 13.98 -1.36 -8.52
CA CYS A 16 12.54 -1.19 -8.38
C CYS A 16 11.87 -2.44 -7.79
N ALA A 17 12.23 -3.62 -8.28
CA ALA A 17 11.71 -4.89 -7.79
C ALA A 17 12.11 -5.13 -6.32
N TYR A 18 13.36 -4.88 -5.98
CA TYR A 18 13.87 -4.95 -4.60
C TYR A 18 13.15 -3.99 -3.67
N THR A 19 12.96 -2.74 -4.11
CA THR A 19 12.23 -1.72 -3.36
C THR A 19 10.78 -2.13 -3.10
N TYR A 20 10.10 -2.65 -4.12
CA TYR A 20 8.73 -3.16 -3.98
C TYR A 20 8.66 -4.32 -2.98
N ALA A 21 9.58 -5.27 -3.07
CA ALA A 21 9.64 -6.40 -2.14
C ALA A 21 9.80 -5.95 -0.69
N ASN A 22 10.67 -4.95 -0.42
CA ASN A 22 10.85 -4.40 0.91
C ASN A 22 9.57 -3.70 1.42
N VAL A 23 8.89 -2.91 0.58
CA VAL A 23 7.61 -2.27 0.95
C VAL A 23 6.55 -3.32 1.32
N GLU A 24 6.48 -4.44 0.59
CA GLU A 24 5.52 -5.51 0.92
C GLU A 24 5.89 -6.23 2.23
N LEU A 25 7.18 -6.44 2.50
CA LEU A 25 7.64 -7.02 3.77
C LEU A 25 7.34 -6.08 4.95
N ASP A 26 7.60 -4.79 4.81
CA ASP A 26 7.28 -3.78 5.84
C ASP A 26 5.77 -3.74 6.10
N ARG A 27 4.94 -3.78 5.06
CA ARG A 27 3.47 -3.86 5.18
C ARG A 27 3.03 -5.14 5.89
N HIS A 28 3.67 -6.26 5.61
CA HIS A 28 3.36 -7.52 6.27
C HIS A 28 3.71 -7.46 7.77
N ALA A 29 4.91 -7.00 8.10
CA ALA A 29 5.36 -6.85 9.49
C ALA A 29 4.42 -5.92 10.28
N MET A 30 4.03 -4.79 9.68
CA MET A 30 3.09 -3.85 10.28
C MET A 30 1.71 -4.47 10.51
N ARG A 31 1.17 -5.23 9.53
CA ARG A 31 -0.10 -5.93 9.71
C ARG A 31 -0.04 -6.91 10.88
N THR A 32 1.06 -7.64 11.01
CA THR A 32 1.29 -8.59 12.10
C THR A 32 1.33 -7.86 13.45
N ASP A 33 2.02 -6.73 13.52
CA ASP A 33 2.06 -5.92 14.75
C ASP A 33 0.67 -5.38 15.12
N ILE A 34 -0.07 -4.82 14.17
CA ILE A 34 -1.44 -4.35 14.39
C ILE A 34 -2.36 -5.50 14.85
N GLN A 35 -2.24 -6.69 14.25
CA GLN A 35 -3.01 -7.87 14.66
C GLN A 35 -2.77 -8.25 16.12
N ASN A 36 -1.55 -8.07 16.60
CA ASN A 36 -1.17 -8.43 17.96
C ASN A 36 -1.60 -7.39 19.01
N ARG A 37 -1.96 -6.17 18.59
CA ARG A 37 -2.31 -5.09 19.54
C ARG A 37 -3.70 -5.21 20.14
N HIS A 38 -4.65 -5.81 19.40
CA HIS A 38 -6.03 -5.91 19.86
C HIS A 38 -6.76 -7.13 19.28
N PRO A 39 -7.60 -7.83 20.08
CA PRO A 39 -8.33 -9.02 19.62
C PRO A 39 -9.21 -8.79 18.39
N SER A 40 -9.83 -7.61 18.25
CA SER A 40 -10.65 -7.28 17.08
C SER A 40 -9.84 -7.22 15.80
N THR A 41 -8.60 -6.68 15.85
CA THR A 41 -7.73 -6.63 14.67
C THR A 41 -7.30 -8.03 14.27
N ALA A 42 -6.91 -8.89 15.22
CA ALA A 42 -6.62 -10.29 14.95
C ALA A 42 -7.80 -11.00 14.28
N TYR A 43 -9.02 -10.78 14.79
CA TYR A 43 -10.24 -11.34 14.23
C TYR A 43 -10.50 -10.86 12.80
N PHE A 44 -10.51 -9.55 12.57
CA PHE A 44 -10.83 -8.99 11.26
C PHE A 44 -9.76 -9.29 10.20
N PHE A 45 -8.51 -9.46 10.58
CA PHE A 45 -7.46 -9.82 9.64
C PHE A 45 -7.31 -11.34 9.42
N SER A 46 -8.07 -12.18 10.14
CA SER A 46 -7.94 -13.64 10.04
C SER A 46 -8.35 -14.21 8.68
N THR A 47 -9.32 -13.57 8.00
CA THR A 47 -9.76 -13.98 6.66
C THR A 47 -10.08 -12.76 5.80
N GLU A 48 -10.06 -12.94 4.48
CA GLU A 48 -10.40 -11.88 3.54
C GLU A 48 -11.84 -11.34 3.72
N PRO A 49 -12.88 -12.17 3.84
CA PRO A 49 -14.23 -11.69 4.10
C PRO A 49 -14.34 -10.87 5.38
N LYS A 50 -13.72 -11.29 6.48
CA LYS A 50 -13.71 -10.55 7.74
C LYS A 50 -13.03 -9.19 7.61
N ARG A 51 -11.90 -9.12 6.89
CA ARG A 51 -11.20 -7.87 6.62
C ARG A 51 -12.05 -6.88 5.82
N HIS A 52 -12.71 -7.35 4.78
CA HIS A 52 -13.61 -6.51 3.98
C HIS A 52 -14.87 -6.12 4.77
N MET A 53 -15.38 -7.00 5.64
CA MET A 53 -16.46 -6.67 6.57
C MET A 53 -16.06 -5.51 7.47
N SER A 54 -14.83 -5.52 8.02
CA SER A 54 -14.31 -4.43 8.82
C SER A 54 -14.35 -3.08 8.09
N SER A 55 -13.92 -3.04 6.84
CA SER A 55 -13.98 -1.82 6.01
C SER A 55 -15.41 -1.36 5.72
N LEU A 56 -16.32 -2.31 5.45
CA LEU A 56 -17.74 -2.02 5.23
C LEU A 56 -18.41 -1.46 6.48
N MET A 57 -18.11 -2.03 7.64
CA MET A 57 -18.62 -1.57 8.94
C MET A 57 -18.11 -0.16 9.27
N TYR A 58 -16.82 0.13 9.02
CA TYR A 58 -16.28 1.47 9.23
C TYR A 58 -16.94 2.50 8.32
N LYS A 59 -17.11 2.18 7.04
CA LYS A 59 -17.83 3.04 6.11
C LYS A 59 -19.23 3.37 6.60
N ALA A 60 -19.98 2.37 7.03
CA ALA A 60 -21.32 2.53 7.59
C ALA A 60 -21.31 3.37 8.88
N PHE A 61 -20.28 3.19 9.72
CA PHE A 61 -20.09 3.99 10.94
C PHE A 61 -19.92 5.47 10.61
N VAL A 62 -19.09 5.82 9.64
CA VAL A 62 -18.90 7.21 9.19
C VAL A 62 -20.18 7.80 8.58
N GLU A 63 -20.93 6.99 7.83
CA GLU A 63 -22.21 7.36 7.22
C GLU A 63 -23.37 7.41 8.25
N GLY A 64 -23.15 7.01 9.49
CA GLY A 64 -24.15 7.00 10.54
C GLY A 64 -25.28 5.97 10.34
N ARG A 65 -25.08 4.94 9.54
CA ARG A 65 -26.03 3.90 9.21
C ARG A 65 -25.58 2.50 9.65
N GLY A 66 -26.52 1.55 9.66
CA GLY A 66 -26.21 0.14 9.88
C GLY A 66 -26.01 -0.62 8.57
N VAL A 67 -25.18 -1.67 8.61
CA VAL A 67 -25.00 -2.68 7.54
C VAL A 67 -25.89 -3.88 7.83
N THR A 68 -26.73 -4.28 6.88
CA THR A 68 -27.52 -5.53 7.02
C THR A 68 -26.72 -6.73 6.53
N ALA A 69 -27.10 -7.93 7.00
CA ALA A 69 -26.47 -9.16 6.51
C ALA A 69 -26.65 -9.37 4.99
N SER A 70 -27.78 -8.90 4.44
CA SER A 70 -28.03 -8.97 2.98
C SER A 70 -27.09 -8.04 2.20
N GLU A 71 -26.92 -6.81 2.66
CA GLU A 71 -25.97 -5.86 2.06
C GLU A 71 -24.53 -6.38 2.15
N ALA A 72 -24.13 -6.90 3.31
CA ALA A 72 -22.81 -7.48 3.50
C ALA A 72 -22.58 -8.69 2.57
N ALA A 73 -23.55 -9.59 2.47
CA ALA A 73 -23.48 -10.75 1.59
C ALA A 73 -23.28 -10.37 0.12
N GLU A 74 -24.06 -9.39 -0.35
CA GLU A 74 -23.97 -8.88 -1.72
C GLU A 74 -22.62 -8.23 -2.01
N LYS A 75 -22.18 -7.30 -1.15
CA LYS A 75 -20.92 -6.55 -1.35
C LYS A 75 -19.68 -7.40 -1.22
N LEU A 76 -19.68 -8.35 -0.28
CA LEU A 76 -18.52 -9.20 -0.02
C LEU A 76 -18.56 -10.52 -0.82
N LYS A 77 -19.63 -10.76 -1.58
CA LYS A 77 -19.85 -11.99 -2.38
C LYS A 77 -19.73 -13.27 -1.53
N ILE A 78 -20.32 -13.23 -0.34
CA ILE A 78 -20.42 -14.35 0.59
C ILE A 78 -21.88 -14.72 0.81
N SER A 79 -22.14 -15.89 1.41
CA SER A 79 -23.52 -16.24 1.78
C SER A 79 -24.06 -15.30 2.88
N ARG A 80 -25.36 -15.06 2.88
CA ARG A 80 -26.04 -14.31 3.96
C ARG A 80 -25.80 -14.93 5.33
N GLN A 81 -25.71 -16.25 5.38
CA GLN A 81 -25.41 -16.97 6.61
C GLN A 81 -24.01 -16.64 7.11
N ALA A 82 -23.00 -16.65 6.23
CA ALA A 82 -21.63 -16.27 6.59
C ALA A 82 -21.56 -14.81 7.06
N ALA A 83 -22.28 -13.89 6.39
CA ALA A 83 -22.36 -12.50 6.82
C ALA A 83 -22.99 -12.37 8.21
N ASN A 84 -24.08 -13.09 8.50
CA ASN A 84 -24.71 -13.12 9.83
C ASN A 84 -23.77 -13.65 10.90
N VAL A 85 -23.00 -14.71 10.62
CA VAL A 85 -22.03 -15.25 11.59
C VAL A 85 -21.01 -14.16 11.98
N ILE A 86 -20.42 -13.47 11.00
CA ILE A 86 -19.45 -12.41 11.28
C ILE A 86 -20.07 -11.27 12.09
N LEU A 87 -21.28 -10.82 11.71
CA LEU A 87 -21.98 -9.73 12.40
C LEU A 87 -22.34 -10.10 13.85
N ASN A 88 -22.79 -11.34 14.09
CA ASN A 88 -23.10 -11.81 15.43
C ASN A 88 -21.85 -11.95 16.30
N GLU A 89 -20.79 -12.61 15.79
CA GLU A 89 -19.52 -12.75 16.50
C GLU A 89 -18.95 -11.37 16.92
N THR A 90 -19.00 -10.38 16.02
CA THR A 90 -18.50 -9.02 16.31
C THR A 90 -19.39 -8.26 17.29
N THR A 91 -20.69 -8.56 17.32
CA THR A 91 -21.65 -7.97 18.27
C THR A 91 -21.49 -8.59 19.65
N GLU A 92 -21.34 -9.90 19.73
CA GLU A 92 -21.06 -10.62 20.98
C GLU A 92 -19.74 -10.16 21.62
N ALA A 93 -18.74 -9.88 20.81
CA ALA A 93 -17.47 -9.32 21.24
C ALA A 93 -17.54 -7.82 21.63
N GLY A 94 -18.68 -7.14 21.46
CA GLY A 94 -18.86 -5.72 21.77
C GLY A 94 -18.22 -4.75 20.76
N TRP A 95 -17.74 -5.24 19.63
CA TRP A 95 -17.09 -4.40 18.61
C TRP A 95 -18.09 -3.71 17.70
N THR A 96 -19.27 -4.28 17.59
CA THR A 96 -20.37 -3.72 16.81
C THR A 96 -21.62 -3.58 17.65
N VAL A 97 -22.47 -2.63 17.25
CA VAL A 97 -23.78 -2.41 17.86
C VAL A 97 -24.86 -2.50 16.80
N LYS A 98 -26.03 -3.00 17.21
CA LYS A 98 -27.18 -3.06 16.34
C LYS A 98 -27.84 -1.67 16.27
N ARG A 99 -28.13 -1.20 15.06
CA ARG A 99 -28.85 0.04 14.82
C ARG A 99 -29.96 -0.20 13.81
N GLY A 100 -31.22 -0.20 14.28
CA GLY A 100 -32.38 -0.59 13.45
C GLY A 100 -32.23 -2.02 12.95
N CYS A 101 -32.29 -2.21 11.63
CA CYS A 101 -32.15 -3.51 10.99
C CYS A 101 -30.68 -3.88 10.67
N GLY A 102 -29.72 -3.03 10.99
CA GLY A 102 -28.32 -3.22 10.62
C GLY A 102 -27.37 -3.17 11.81
N TYR A 103 -26.11 -3.34 11.51
CA TYR A 103 -24.98 -3.36 12.45
C TYR A 103 -23.97 -2.28 12.05
N MET A 104 -23.34 -1.64 13.01
CA MET A 104 -22.27 -0.67 12.79
C MET A 104 -21.23 -0.82 13.91
N TYR A 105 -20.04 -0.26 13.70
CA TYR A 105 -19.06 -0.23 14.78
C TYR A 105 -19.58 0.49 16.02
N SER A 106 -19.18 0.00 17.19
CA SER A 106 -19.28 0.80 18.42
C SER A 106 -18.44 2.07 18.26
N PRO A 107 -18.74 3.16 18.99
CA PRO A 107 -17.94 4.38 18.93
C PRO A 107 -16.46 4.12 19.20
N GLU A 108 -16.15 3.27 20.16
CA GLU A 108 -14.79 2.90 20.56
C GLU A 108 -14.07 2.16 19.43
N MET A 109 -14.76 1.18 18.82
CA MET A 109 -14.22 0.41 17.71
C MET A 109 -14.02 1.29 16.48
N GLY A 110 -14.93 2.23 16.20
CA GLY A 110 -14.81 3.18 15.11
C GLY A 110 -13.57 4.08 15.24
N GLN A 111 -13.31 4.58 16.44
CA GLN A 111 -12.11 5.39 16.72
C GLN A 111 -10.82 4.56 16.63
N MET A 112 -10.81 3.36 17.17
CA MET A 112 -9.67 2.45 17.08
C MET A 112 -9.33 2.09 15.63
N TYR A 113 -10.34 1.79 14.81
CA TYR A 113 -10.14 1.53 13.37
C TYR A 113 -9.55 2.75 12.66
N LYS A 114 -10.10 3.95 12.92
CA LYS A 114 -9.59 5.20 12.36
C LYS A 114 -8.12 5.40 12.69
N GLN A 115 -7.74 5.22 13.96
CA GLN A 115 -6.35 5.37 14.39
C GLN A 115 -5.44 4.35 13.70
N ALA A 116 -5.80 3.07 13.72
CA ALA A 116 -5.00 2.00 13.11
C ALA A 116 -4.76 2.23 11.61
N VAL A 117 -5.80 2.65 10.86
CA VAL A 117 -5.68 2.97 9.44
C VAL A 117 -4.83 4.22 9.21
N SER A 118 -4.98 5.24 10.05
CA SER A 118 -4.17 6.47 9.95
C SER A 118 -2.69 6.18 10.17
N ASP A 119 -2.35 5.40 11.20
CA ASP A 119 -0.99 5.00 11.51
C ASP A 119 -0.39 4.19 10.35
N MET A 120 -1.14 3.23 9.81
CA MET A 120 -0.73 2.43 8.66
C MET A 120 -0.47 3.30 7.41
N LEU A 121 -1.35 4.25 7.11
CA LEU A 121 -1.20 5.14 5.95
C LEU A 121 0.02 6.05 6.10
N LEU A 122 0.26 6.57 7.30
CA LEU A 122 1.43 7.42 7.58
C LEU A 122 2.72 6.65 7.37
N GLU A 123 2.81 5.43 7.86
CA GLU A 123 4.00 4.60 7.72
C GLU A 123 4.24 4.15 6.27
N VAL A 124 3.20 3.73 5.56
CA VAL A 124 3.28 3.40 4.12
C VAL A 124 3.70 4.63 3.31
N SER A 125 3.13 5.80 3.59
CA SER A 125 3.50 7.06 2.94
C SER A 125 4.97 7.40 3.17
N THR A 126 5.46 7.24 4.40
CA THR A 126 6.87 7.48 4.76
C THR A 126 7.81 6.53 4.02
N SER A 127 7.48 5.24 3.97
CA SER A 127 8.25 4.23 3.25
C SER A 127 8.29 4.51 1.74
N LEU A 128 7.15 4.84 1.13
CA LEU A 128 7.06 5.22 -0.28
C LEU A 128 7.89 6.47 -0.59
N THR A 129 7.78 7.51 0.23
CA THR A 129 8.54 8.77 0.04
C THR A 129 10.03 8.51 0.07
N LYS A 130 10.52 7.73 1.05
CA LYS A 130 11.93 7.34 1.16
C LYS A 130 12.43 6.58 -0.08
N ASN A 131 11.60 5.70 -0.63
CA ASN A 131 11.96 4.92 -1.81
C ASN A 131 11.87 5.73 -3.11
N MET A 132 10.91 6.64 -3.24
CA MET A 132 10.84 7.59 -4.36
C MET A 132 12.06 8.49 -4.40
N GLN A 133 12.54 8.97 -3.27
CA GLN A 133 13.74 9.81 -3.20
C GLN A 133 14.98 9.08 -3.75
N LYS A 134 15.12 7.79 -3.45
CA LYS A 134 16.21 6.97 -4.02
C LYS A 134 16.12 6.86 -5.54
N LEU A 135 14.91 6.67 -6.08
CA LEU A 135 14.70 6.59 -7.53
C LEU A 135 15.00 7.92 -8.24
N ILE A 136 14.61 9.04 -7.63
CA ILE A 136 14.93 10.39 -8.14
C ILE A 136 16.44 10.58 -8.21
N THR A 137 17.16 10.25 -7.14
CA THR A 137 18.63 10.35 -7.09
C THR A 137 19.29 9.48 -8.17
N LEU A 138 18.82 8.25 -8.36
CA LEU A 138 19.33 7.38 -9.43
C LEU A 138 19.10 7.96 -10.83
N ARG A 139 17.92 8.56 -11.07
CA ARG A 139 17.59 9.23 -12.33
C ARG A 139 18.51 10.44 -12.57
N GLU A 140 18.76 11.24 -11.56
CA GLU A 140 19.66 12.41 -11.64
C GLU A 140 21.09 11.98 -11.98
N ILE A 141 21.60 10.93 -11.33
CA ILE A 141 22.92 10.35 -11.63
C ILE A 141 22.99 9.87 -13.08
N ALA A 142 21.97 9.14 -13.54
CA ALA A 142 21.91 8.65 -14.92
C ALA A 142 21.85 9.79 -15.94
N SER A 143 21.09 10.85 -15.67
CA SER A 143 20.98 12.03 -16.54
C SER A 143 22.32 12.79 -16.63
N THR A 144 23.03 12.94 -15.52
CA THR A 144 24.34 13.61 -15.48
C THR A 144 25.38 12.82 -16.28
N HIS A 145 25.38 11.50 -16.19
CA HIS A 145 26.29 10.66 -16.97
C HIS A 145 26.01 10.71 -18.48
N LEU A 146 24.74 10.77 -18.88
CA LEU A 146 24.36 10.89 -20.29
C LEU A 146 24.79 12.22 -20.88
N SER A 147 24.70 13.34 -20.16
CA SER A 147 25.17 14.64 -20.62
C SER A 147 26.69 14.68 -20.79
N LEU A 148 27.44 14.11 -19.85
CA LEU A 148 28.91 14.05 -19.92
C LEU A 148 29.41 13.18 -21.11
N THR A 149 28.67 12.15 -21.50
CA THR A 149 29.03 11.30 -22.65
C THR A 149 28.69 11.94 -24.00
N SER A 150 27.68 12.82 -24.04
CA SER A 150 27.34 13.57 -25.26
C SER A 150 28.37 14.67 -25.57
N ASP A 151 28.88 15.36 -24.53
CA ASP A 151 29.87 16.42 -24.69
C ASP A 151 31.23 15.87 -25.14
N ASN A 152 31.62 14.68 -24.69
CA ASN A 152 32.87 14.03 -25.16
C ASN A 152 32.79 13.52 -26.60
N ARG A 153 31.61 13.23 -27.15
CA ARG A 153 31.44 12.84 -28.56
C ARG A 153 31.51 14.02 -29.52
N SER A 154 31.13 15.21 -29.11
CA SER A 154 31.20 16.42 -29.92
C SER A 154 32.63 16.97 -30.04
N SER A 155 33.54 16.68 -29.09
CA SER A 155 34.91 17.11 -29.13
C SER A 155 35.85 16.25 -30.00
N ASP A 156 35.48 14.99 -30.27
CA ASP A 156 36.28 14.07 -31.11
C ASP A 156 35.99 14.19 -32.62
N THR A 157 34.95 14.91 -33.02
CA THR A 157 34.60 15.09 -34.45
C THR A 157 35.30 16.31 -35.09
N ASP A 158 35.88 17.22 -34.33
CA ASP A 158 36.51 18.45 -34.86
C ASP A 158 37.99 18.31 -35.20
N VAL A 159 38.61 17.15 -34.98
CA VAL A 159 40.08 16.97 -35.23
C VAL A 159 40.38 16.26 -36.55
N SER A 160 39.39 15.82 -37.34
CA SER A 160 39.63 15.03 -38.56
C SER A 160 39.56 15.80 -39.90
N GLU A 161 39.36 17.13 -39.91
CA GLU A 161 39.20 17.90 -41.16
C GLU A 161 40.36 18.85 -41.52
N VAL A 162 41.55 18.69 -40.94
CA VAL A 162 42.73 19.49 -41.34
C VAL A 162 43.90 18.58 -41.71
N LYS A 163 43.81 17.95 -42.91
CA LYS A 163 44.99 17.55 -43.71
C LYS A 163 44.55 16.99 -45.07
N HIS A 164 44.33 17.84 -46.05
CA HIS A 164 44.69 17.63 -47.47
C HIS A 164 44.47 18.95 -48.21
N GLY A 165 45.53 19.70 -48.38
CA GLY A 165 45.70 20.79 -49.29
C GLY A 165 47.18 20.89 -49.64
#